data_4574d0f2aeaa3a961562c0b733351760
#
_entry.id   4574d0f2aeaa3a961562c0b733351760
#
_cell.length_a   1.000
_cell.length_b   1.000
_cell.length_c   1.000
_cell.angle_alpha   90.00
_cell.angle_beta   90.00
_cell.angle_gamma   90.00
#
_symmetry.space_group_name_H-M   'P 1'
#
loop_
_entity.id
_entity.type
_entity.pdbx_description
1 polymer ?
#
loop_
_entity_poly.entity_id
_entity_poly.type
_entity_poly.pdbx_seq_one_letter_code
_entity_poly.pdbx_strand_id
1 'polypeptide(L)'
;MTLKIRTLLLLACLTLTSTLIVSAQAPAKAVLTIVHLNDVYEVSPVEGGRSGGLARVATVVSQLKRTNAPVLVTLGGDYVSPSALGTARVNGEALAGKQMVDVLNAAGLQWATVGNHEFDISEAAFRARMAEQTFKVVVSNATDAQGQLFANTVRTAIVPVTAGGRTLRVGLIGIVIDSNKKAWVKYLPPIDAAKAVVAELAGKVDAIVALTHLSLAGDSELAAAVPQIDLILGGHEHENWILRRGAHFTPIIKADANVRSLAIVSVSFGAKGTRPTVDARLQVIDDRIKALPVVDALVKKWTATAFDAFRKDGFTPEASVVSLVEPLDGREATVRNREGMLTEAIANALRTEAKADIGIFNGGSVRIDDVLTPGPLTEYDIIRVLPFGGKVLKASFDGALLAKVLDQGLGNQGTGGYLHSSTGAIRTSAGWSISGAPIDPAKRYTVGISDFLLTGGETNLGYLTRNNPGVHDVEELRDIRRAFIDELKRMYPGR
;
A
#
# COMPACT_ATOMS: atom_id res chain seq x y z
N MET A 1 -28.98 -64.79 88.05
CA MET A 1 -29.76 -63.81 87.30
C MET A 1 -28.80 -63.07 86.39
N THR A 2 -28.62 -63.58 85.14
CA THR A 2 -27.75 -62.97 84.19
C THR A 2 -28.43 -63.01 82.84
N LEU A 3 -28.69 -61.75 82.35
CA LEU A 3 -29.36 -61.51 81.05
C LEU A 3 -28.35 -61.49 79.96
N LYS A 4 -28.50 -62.37 78.98
CA LYS A 4 -27.63 -62.37 77.78
C LYS A 4 -28.26 -61.55 76.66
N ILE A 5 -27.66 -60.46 76.32
CA ILE A 5 -27.99 -59.61 75.15
C ILE A 5 -27.30 -60.20 73.93
N ARG A 6 -28.05 -60.57 72.91
CA ARG A 6 -27.53 -60.99 71.60
C ARG A 6 -27.47 -59.69 70.72
N THR A 7 -26.27 -59.38 70.30
CA THR A 7 -26.04 -58.28 69.33
C THR A 7 -26.18 -58.83 67.92
N LEU A 8 -27.09 -58.27 67.13
CA LEU A 8 -27.28 -58.61 65.70
C LEU A 8 -26.36 -57.64 64.89
N LEU A 9 -25.41 -58.18 64.16
CA LEU A 9 -24.59 -57.40 63.19
C LEU A 9 -25.37 -57.37 61.87
N LEU A 10 -25.82 -56.16 61.49
CA LEU A 10 -26.29 -55.88 60.14
C LEU A 10 -25.07 -55.45 59.28
N LEU A 11 -24.72 -56.26 58.28
CA LEU A 11 -23.71 -55.92 57.27
C LEU A 11 -24.44 -55.13 56.17
N ALA A 12 -24.22 -53.81 56.14
CA ALA A 12 -24.67 -52.93 55.04
C ALA A 12 -23.61 -52.96 53.96
N CYS A 13 -23.86 -53.65 52.84
CA CYS A 13 -23.08 -53.51 51.60
C CYS A 13 -23.33 -52.15 50.94
N LEU A 14 -22.46 -51.20 51.12
CA LEU A 14 -22.42 -49.96 50.33
C LEU A 14 -21.83 -50.26 48.97
N THR A 15 -22.62 -50.41 47.93
CA THR A 15 -22.15 -50.44 46.55
C THR A 15 -21.87 -48.98 46.10
N LEU A 16 -20.58 -48.62 46.06
CA LEU A 16 -20.12 -47.35 45.52
C LEU A 16 -20.23 -47.40 43.98
N THR A 17 -21.30 -46.90 43.41
CA THR A 17 -21.40 -46.64 41.96
C THR A 17 -20.55 -45.43 41.64
N SER A 18 -19.32 -45.62 41.18
CA SER A 18 -18.45 -44.57 40.59
C SER A 18 -19.07 -44.15 39.25
N THR A 19 -19.86 -43.11 39.26
CA THR A 19 -20.26 -42.40 38.04
C THR A 19 -19.00 -41.72 37.48
N LEU A 20 -18.40 -42.30 36.44
CA LEU A 20 -17.41 -41.64 35.62
C LEU A 20 -18.09 -40.42 34.95
N ILE A 21 -17.90 -39.26 35.54
CA ILE A 21 -18.22 -37.97 34.88
C ILE A 21 -17.19 -37.86 33.76
N VAL A 22 -17.57 -38.34 32.56
CA VAL A 22 -16.86 -38.01 31.32
C VAL A 22 -17.11 -36.51 31.15
N SER A 23 -16.18 -35.67 31.61
CA SER A 23 -16.15 -34.29 31.28
C SER A 23 -16.04 -34.17 29.77
N ALA A 24 -17.14 -33.93 29.09
CA ALA A 24 -17.14 -33.62 27.67
C ALA A 24 -16.33 -32.33 27.53
N GLN A 25 -15.07 -32.52 27.12
CA GLN A 25 -14.19 -31.41 26.83
C GLN A 25 -14.89 -30.55 25.74
N ALA A 26 -15.20 -29.31 26.05
CA ALA A 26 -15.83 -28.42 25.08
C ALA A 26 -15.05 -28.49 23.76
N PRO A 27 -15.74 -28.68 22.63
CA PRO A 27 -15.06 -28.83 21.36
C PRO A 27 -14.09 -27.66 21.16
N ALA A 28 -12.83 -27.97 20.81
CA ALA A 28 -11.81 -26.97 20.58
C ALA A 28 -12.34 -25.93 19.59
N LYS A 29 -12.26 -24.64 19.96
CA LYS A 29 -12.70 -23.56 19.07
C LYS A 29 -11.98 -23.70 17.74
N ALA A 30 -12.72 -23.77 16.64
CA ALA A 30 -12.14 -23.73 15.32
C ALA A 30 -11.74 -22.28 15.00
N VAL A 31 -10.44 -21.99 15.05
CA VAL A 31 -9.88 -20.64 14.84
C VAL A 31 -8.95 -20.67 13.66
N LEU A 32 -9.15 -19.73 12.72
CA LEU A 32 -8.22 -19.40 11.65
C LEU A 32 -7.51 -18.09 12.02
N THR A 33 -6.18 -18.08 11.92
CA THR A 33 -5.39 -16.87 12.00
C THR A 33 -5.10 -16.34 10.60
N ILE A 34 -5.47 -15.09 10.32
CA ILE A 34 -5.09 -14.41 9.06
C ILE A 34 -4.03 -13.37 9.39
N VAL A 35 -2.93 -13.40 8.64
CA VAL A 35 -1.90 -12.33 8.63
C VAL A 35 -2.16 -11.49 7.39
N HIS A 36 -2.57 -10.27 7.57
CA HIS A 36 -2.89 -9.37 6.48
C HIS A 36 -1.91 -8.20 6.41
N LEU A 37 -1.48 -7.90 5.19
CA LEU A 37 -0.64 -6.77 4.82
C LEU A 37 -1.24 -6.08 3.59
N ASN A 38 -0.84 -4.84 3.31
CA ASN A 38 -1.32 -4.05 2.18
C ASN A 38 -0.30 -2.97 1.83
N ASP A 39 -0.35 -2.46 0.59
CA ASP A 39 0.43 -1.29 0.15
C ASP A 39 1.93 -1.44 0.45
N VAL A 40 2.55 -2.46 -0.15
CA VAL A 40 3.95 -2.80 0.09
C VAL A 40 4.81 -2.37 -1.08
N TYR A 41 5.49 -1.25 -0.96
CA TYR A 41 6.32 -0.67 -2.02
C TYR A 41 7.81 -0.95 -1.83
N GLU A 42 8.23 -1.23 -0.58
CA GLU A 42 9.61 -1.50 -0.23
C GLU A 42 9.80 -2.93 0.31
N VAL A 43 10.79 -3.64 -0.24
CA VAL A 43 11.16 -4.97 0.26
C VAL A 43 12.02 -4.90 1.52
N SER A 44 12.82 -3.83 1.62
CA SER A 44 13.71 -3.53 2.74
C SER A 44 12.98 -2.77 3.85
N PRO A 45 13.51 -2.73 5.07
CA PRO A 45 13.00 -1.85 6.11
C PRO A 45 13.08 -0.39 5.71
N VAL A 46 12.09 0.39 6.13
CA VAL A 46 11.97 1.85 5.96
C VAL A 46 12.37 2.61 7.23
N GLU A 47 12.25 3.95 7.25
CA GLU A 47 12.58 4.81 8.39
C GLU A 47 14.01 4.58 8.93
N GLY A 48 14.98 4.53 8.01
CA GLY A 48 16.38 4.27 8.39
C GLY A 48 16.62 2.86 8.94
N GLY A 49 15.83 1.88 8.52
CA GLY A 49 15.97 0.49 8.92
C GLY A 49 15.19 0.10 10.19
N ARG A 50 14.47 1.06 10.81
CA ARG A 50 13.76 0.83 12.08
C ARG A 50 12.43 0.13 11.91
N SER A 51 11.73 0.33 10.79
CA SER A 51 10.35 -0.10 10.60
C SER A 51 10.18 -0.95 9.35
N GLY A 52 9.22 -1.87 9.33
CA GLY A 52 8.89 -2.68 8.16
C GLY A 52 9.93 -3.75 7.80
N GLY A 53 9.93 -4.13 6.51
CA GLY A 53 10.82 -5.12 5.92
C GLY A 53 10.24 -6.53 5.82
N LEU A 54 10.15 -7.05 4.58
CA LEU A 54 9.51 -8.35 4.30
C LEU A 54 10.23 -9.55 4.93
N ALA A 55 11.54 -9.46 5.18
CA ALA A 55 12.27 -10.51 5.88
C ALA A 55 11.87 -10.63 7.37
N ARG A 56 11.45 -9.53 8.01
CA ARG A 56 10.86 -9.53 9.36
C ARG A 56 9.44 -10.08 9.36
N VAL A 57 8.65 -9.71 8.36
CA VAL A 57 7.30 -10.29 8.13
C VAL A 57 7.38 -11.81 8.02
N ALA A 58 8.32 -12.33 7.22
CA ALA A 58 8.54 -13.77 7.08
C ALA A 58 8.86 -14.47 8.42
N THR A 59 9.55 -13.80 9.33
CA THR A 59 9.79 -14.30 10.70
C THR A 59 8.49 -14.42 11.48
N VAL A 60 7.66 -13.37 11.49
CA VAL A 60 6.35 -13.38 12.18
C VAL A 60 5.45 -14.48 11.62
N VAL A 61 5.34 -14.58 10.29
CA VAL A 61 4.58 -15.63 9.61
C VAL A 61 5.08 -17.02 10.02
N SER A 62 6.41 -17.23 10.00
CA SER A 62 7.02 -18.50 10.42
C SER A 62 6.73 -18.83 11.88
N GLN A 63 6.73 -17.85 12.78
CA GLN A 63 6.38 -18.03 14.19
C GLN A 63 4.92 -18.44 14.37
N LEU A 64 4.00 -17.77 13.68
CA LEU A 64 2.58 -18.08 13.75
C LEU A 64 2.25 -19.46 13.16
N LYS A 65 2.89 -19.87 12.06
CA LYS A 65 2.73 -21.20 11.46
C LYS A 65 3.19 -22.36 12.37
N ARG A 66 4.02 -22.07 13.39
CA ARG A 66 4.39 -23.07 14.40
C ARG A 66 3.35 -23.25 15.51
N THR A 67 2.33 -22.42 15.54
CA THR A 67 1.19 -22.60 16.45
C THR A 67 0.24 -23.68 15.90
N ASN A 68 -0.66 -24.19 16.75
CA ASN A 68 -1.64 -25.20 16.32
C ASN A 68 -2.81 -24.64 15.51
N ALA A 69 -2.90 -23.31 15.34
CA ALA A 69 -3.92 -22.69 14.51
C ALA A 69 -3.45 -22.59 13.05
N PRO A 70 -4.31 -22.87 12.06
CA PRO A 70 -4.00 -22.65 10.66
C PRO A 70 -3.78 -21.15 10.42
N VAL A 71 -2.80 -20.83 9.55
CA VAL A 71 -2.43 -19.46 9.20
C VAL A 71 -2.66 -19.25 7.71
N LEU A 72 -3.39 -18.18 7.38
CA LEU A 72 -3.57 -17.67 6.03
C LEU A 72 -2.88 -16.31 5.93
N VAL A 73 -2.02 -16.13 4.92
CA VAL A 73 -1.29 -14.87 4.67
C VAL A 73 -1.90 -14.19 3.46
N THR A 74 -2.39 -12.96 3.64
CA THR A 74 -3.14 -12.22 2.62
C THR A 74 -2.56 -10.83 2.39
N LEU A 75 -2.74 -10.28 1.16
CA LEU A 75 -2.30 -8.94 0.78
C LEU A 75 -3.42 -8.18 0.08
N GLY A 76 -3.66 -6.94 0.52
CA GLY A 76 -4.74 -6.05 0.08
C GLY A 76 -4.41 -5.17 -1.13
N GLY A 77 -3.51 -5.61 -2.04
CA GLY A 77 -3.14 -4.86 -3.25
C GLY A 77 -1.99 -3.87 -3.06
N ASP A 78 -1.57 -3.27 -4.17
CA ASP A 78 -0.47 -2.31 -4.30
C ASP A 78 0.88 -2.86 -3.80
N TYR A 79 1.45 -3.78 -4.59
CA TYR A 79 2.74 -4.42 -4.24
C TYR A 79 3.74 -4.46 -5.41
N VAL A 80 3.35 -4.26 -6.67
CA VAL A 80 4.34 -4.24 -7.78
C VAL A 80 4.80 -2.84 -8.12
N SER A 81 4.01 -1.81 -7.82
CA SER A 81 4.29 -0.39 -8.09
C SER A 81 3.55 0.50 -7.06
N PRO A 82 3.99 1.75 -6.81
CA PRO A 82 5.31 2.26 -7.14
C PRO A 82 6.39 1.69 -6.20
N SER A 83 7.57 1.39 -6.74
CA SER A 83 8.71 0.92 -5.96
C SER A 83 9.99 1.55 -6.51
N ALA A 84 10.80 2.13 -5.65
CA ALA A 84 12.08 2.69 -6.06
C ALA A 84 12.97 1.63 -6.73
N LEU A 85 13.11 0.45 -6.11
CA LEU A 85 13.83 -0.67 -6.71
C LEU A 85 13.22 -1.13 -8.03
N GLY A 86 11.89 -1.06 -8.14
CA GLY A 86 11.14 -1.45 -9.34
C GLY A 86 11.48 -0.62 -10.57
N THR A 87 11.97 0.62 -10.39
CA THR A 87 12.37 1.50 -11.51
C THR A 87 13.76 1.19 -12.07
N ALA A 88 14.59 0.42 -11.34
CA ALA A 88 15.93 0.06 -11.77
C ALA A 88 15.90 -0.75 -13.08
N ARG A 89 16.72 -0.37 -14.06
CA ARG A 89 16.80 -1.01 -15.38
C ARG A 89 17.90 -2.06 -15.43
N VAL A 90 17.52 -3.30 -15.49
CA VAL A 90 18.44 -4.44 -15.63
C VAL A 90 18.34 -4.95 -17.07
N ASN A 91 19.46 -4.96 -17.79
CA ASN A 91 19.49 -5.30 -19.22
C ASN A 91 18.52 -4.48 -20.10
N GLY A 92 18.32 -3.20 -19.74
CA GLY A 92 17.45 -2.28 -20.47
C GLY A 92 15.97 -2.31 -20.07
N GLU A 93 15.54 -3.28 -19.26
CA GLU A 93 14.16 -3.40 -18.78
C GLU A 93 14.04 -3.04 -17.30
N ALA A 94 13.00 -2.31 -16.91
CA ALA A 94 12.71 -2.02 -15.52
C ALA A 94 12.36 -3.32 -14.78
N LEU A 95 12.74 -3.43 -13.51
CA LEU A 95 12.36 -4.57 -12.66
C LEU A 95 10.84 -4.66 -12.52
N ALA A 96 10.14 -3.54 -12.49
CA ALA A 96 8.68 -3.44 -12.53
C ALA A 96 7.98 -4.46 -11.61
N GLY A 97 8.35 -4.48 -10.33
CA GLY A 97 7.77 -5.36 -9.31
C GLY A 97 8.37 -6.77 -9.21
N LYS A 98 9.32 -7.17 -10.10
CA LYS A 98 9.91 -8.51 -10.07
C LYS A 98 10.56 -8.85 -8.73
N GLN A 99 11.30 -7.90 -8.16
CA GLN A 99 11.92 -8.03 -6.85
C GLN A 99 10.88 -8.25 -5.74
N MET A 100 9.74 -7.58 -5.84
CA MET A 100 8.67 -7.68 -4.85
C MET A 100 7.99 -9.05 -4.91
N VAL A 101 7.62 -9.51 -6.11
CA VAL A 101 7.00 -10.82 -6.32
C VAL A 101 7.90 -11.93 -5.79
N ASP A 102 9.21 -11.89 -6.09
CA ASP A 102 10.16 -12.91 -5.65
C ASP A 102 10.28 -12.95 -4.12
N VAL A 103 10.35 -11.77 -3.47
CA VAL A 103 10.45 -11.68 -2.01
C VAL A 103 9.12 -12.07 -1.33
N LEU A 104 7.96 -11.69 -1.88
CA LEU A 104 6.65 -12.08 -1.34
C LEU A 104 6.41 -13.60 -1.45
N ASN A 105 6.83 -14.22 -2.56
CA ASN A 105 6.84 -15.68 -2.70
C ASN A 105 7.64 -16.33 -1.58
N ALA A 106 8.86 -15.85 -1.32
CA ALA A 106 9.73 -16.37 -0.27
C ALA A 106 9.23 -16.05 1.15
N ALA A 107 8.54 -14.94 1.35
CA ALA A 107 7.95 -14.55 2.64
C ALA A 107 6.71 -15.39 2.99
N GLY A 108 6.18 -16.16 2.03
CA GLY A 108 5.10 -17.10 2.26
C GLY A 108 3.71 -16.52 2.14
N LEU A 109 3.54 -15.46 1.32
CA LEU A 109 2.24 -14.96 0.89
C LEU A 109 1.44 -16.07 0.22
N GLN A 110 0.12 -16.11 0.43
CA GLN A 110 -0.75 -17.17 -0.12
C GLN A 110 -1.85 -16.61 -1.02
N TRP A 111 -2.42 -15.47 -0.65
CA TRP A 111 -3.49 -14.82 -1.40
C TRP A 111 -3.29 -13.31 -1.43
N ALA A 112 -3.56 -12.72 -2.58
CA ALA A 112 -3.60 -11.26 -2.76
C ALA A 112 -4.84 -10.85 -3.54
N THR A 113 -5.18 -9.57 -3.49
CA THR A 113 -5.91 -8.89 -4.55
C THR A 113 -4.99 -7.91 -5.26
N VAL A 114 -5.43 -7.30 -6.35
CA VAL A 114 -4.72 -6.18 -6.97
C VAL A 114 -5.22 -4.87 -6.38
N GLY A 115 -4.34 -3.85 -6.35
CA GLY A 115 -4.75 -2.48 -6.15
C GLY A 115 -4.71 -1.68 -7.46
N ASN A 116 -4.79 -0.36 -7.38
CA ASN A 116 -4.75 0.49 -8.57
C ASN A 116 -3.32 0.64 -9.12
N HIS A 117 -2.31 0.52 -8.29
CA HIS A 117 -0.92 0.69 -8.70
C HIS A 117 -0.32 -0.56 -9.36
N GLU A 118 -0.93 -1.73 -9.29
CA GLU A 118 -0.56 -2.86 -10.14
C GLU A 118 -0.64 -2.51 -11.62
N PHE A 119 -1.50 -1.58 -11.98
CA PHE A 119 -1.72 -1.14 -13.36
C PHE A 119 -0.85 0.07 -13.77
N ASP A 120 0.06 0.54 -12.94
CA ASP A 120 1.03 1.61 -13.30
C ASP A 120 2.09 1.13 -14.30
N ILE A 121 2.48 -0.13 -14.21
CA ILE A 121 3.47 -0.74 -15.10
C ILE A 121 2.86 -1.09 -16.46
N SER A 122 3.68 -1.45 -17.44
CA SER A 122 3.18 -1.87 -18.74
C SER A 122 2.37 -3.16 -18.63
N GLU A 123 1.41 -3.38 -19.57
CA GLU A 123 0.65 -4.63 -19.62
C GLU A 123 1.54 -5.87 -19.67
N ALA A 124 2.63 -5.82 -20.46
CA ALA A 124 3.57 -6.93 -20.56
C ALA A 124 4.25 -7.23 -19.24
N ALA A 125 4.69 -6.19 -18.51
CA ALA A 125 5.29 -6.34 -17.19
C ALA A 125 4.27 -6.87 -16.18
N PHE A 126 3.04 -6.34 -16.17
CA PHE A 126 1.96 -6.83 -15.29
C PHE A 126 1.69 -8.32 -15.51
N ARG A 127 1.50 -8.74 -16.77
CA ARG A 127 1.26 -10.16 -17.11
C ARG A 127 2.42 -11.06 -16.69
N ALA A 128 3.68 -10.57 -16.83
CA ALA A 128 4.86 -11.30 -16.35
C ALA A 128 4.85 -11.44 -14.82
N ARG A 129 4.54 -10.36 -14.08
CA ARG A 129 4.43 -10.42 -12.61
C ARG A 129 3.35 -11.39 -12.16
N MET A 130 2.18 -11.36 -12.79
CA MET A 130 1.11 -12.33 -12.46
C MET A 130 1.55 -13.79 -12.68
N ALA A 131 2.32 -14.07 -13.74
CA ALA A 131 2.82 -15.42 -14.04
C ALA A 131 3.93 -15.90 -13.08
N GLU A 132 4.74 -14.99 -12.52
CA GLU A 132 5.85 -15.28 -11.60
C GLU A 132 5.39 -15.55 -10.15
N GLN A 133 4.15 -15.21 -9.81
CA GLN A 133 3.60 -15.40 -8.46
C GLN A 133 3.33 -16.86 -8.16
N THR A 134 3.77 -17.34 -6.99
CA THR A 134 3.39 -18.64 -6.45
C THR A 134 2.14 -18.56 -5.57
N PHE A 135 1.84 -17.39 -5.02
CA PHE A 135 0.57 -17.10 -4.39
C PHE A 135 -0.53 -16.85 -5.42
N LYS A 136 -1.78 -16.99 -5.03
CA LYS A 136 -2.94 -16.77 -5.90
C LYS A 136 -3.47 -15.34 -5.72
N VAL A 137 -4.07 -14.82 -6.79
CA VAL A 137 -4.69 -13.50 -6.78
C VAL A 137 -6.18 -13.65 -7.04
N VAL A 138 -7.01 -13.11 -6.14
CA VAL A 138 -8.46 -13.04 -6.32
C VAL A 138 -8.83 -11.64 -6.80
N VAL A 139 -9.50 -11.55 -7.96
CA VAL A 139 -9.97 -10.28 -8.56
C VAL A 139 -11.35 -10.49 -9.11
N SER A 140 -12.36 -9.90 -8.49
CA SER A 140 -13.76 -10.12 -8.85
C SER A 140 -14.33 -9.07 -9.80
N ASN A 141 -13.72 -7.87 -9.84
CA ASN A 141 -14.27 -6.73 -10.59
C ASN A 141 -13.31 -6.11 -11.62
N ALA A 142 -12.15 -6.72 -11.90
CA ALA A 142 -11.25 -6.27 -12.95
C ALA A 142 -10.86 -7.44 -13.87
N THR A 143 -10.81 -7.16 -15.18
CA THR A 143 -10.46 -8.11 -16.23
C THR A 143 -9.59 -7.42 -17.28
N ASP A 144 -9.08 -8.17 -18.24
CA ASP A 144 -8.48 -7.56 -19.43
C ASP A 144 -9.51 -6.89 -20.33
N ALA A 145 -9.06 -6.22 -21.40
CA ALA A 145 -9.93 -5.52 -22.35
C ALA A 145 -10.96 -6.43 -23.03
N GLN A 146 -10.70 -7.73 -23.11
CA GLN A 146 -11.59 -8.76 -23.70
C GLN A 146 -12.55 -9.35 -22.67
N GLY A 147 -12.47 -8.95 -21.41
CA GLY A 147 -13.29 -9.49 -20.31
C GLY A 147 -12.79 -10.83 -19.76
N GLN A 148 -11.53 -11.20 -20.07
CA GLN A 148 -10.91 -12.41 -19.56
C GLN A 148 -10.15 -12.13 -18.26
N LEU A 149 -10.06 -13.14 -17.38
CA LEU A 149 -9.21 -13.06 -16.20
C LEU A 149 -7.74 -13.02 -16.59
N PHE A 150 -6.94 -12.28 -15.85
CA PHE A 150 -5.48 -12.32 -16.00
C PHE A 150 -4.91 -13.67 -15.56
N ALA A 151 -3.74 -14.04 -16.07
CA ALA A 151 -3.06 -15.27 -15.65
C ALA A 151 -2.88 -15.30 -14.12
N ASN A 152 -2.97 -16.49 -13.53
CA ASN A 152 -2.87 -16.73 -12.08
C ASN A 152 -3.91 -15.99 -11.21
N THR A 153 -4.95 -15.39 -11.81
CA THR A 153 -6.05 -14.77 -11.07
C THR A 153 -7.30 -15.65 -11.10
N VAL A 154 -8.13 -15.52 -10.08
CA VAL A 154 -9.44 -16.15 -9.99
C VAL A 154 -10.49 -15.10 -9.60
N ARG A 155 -11.72 -15.31 -10.04
CA ARG A 155 -12.82 -14.41 -9.70
C ARG A 155 -13.28 -14.58 -8.25
N THR A 156 -13.30 -15.82 -7.77
CA THR A 156 -13.57 -16.19 -6.37
C THR A 156 -12.72 -17.40 -6.03
N ALA A 157 -12.50 -17.64 -4.73
CA ALA A 157 -11.87 -18.87 -4.28
C ALA A 157 -12.59 -19.45 -3.07
N ILE A 158 -12.54 -20.77 -2.92
CA ILE A 158 -12.94 -21.47 -1.69
C ILE A 158 -11.69 -22.12 -1.13
N VAL A 159 -11.21 -21.61 0.00
CA VAL A 159 -10.00 -22.08 0.65
C VAL A 159 -10.39 -23.03 1.79
N PRO A 160 -10.06 -24.32 1.69
CA PRO A 160 -10.28 -25.26 2.78
C PRO A 160 -9.26 -25.03 3.91
N VAL A 161 -9.76 -24.94 5.14
CA VAL A 161 -8.95 -24.70 6.34
C VAL A 161 -9.34 -25.72 7.40
N THR A 162 -8.40 -26.49 7.93
CA THR A 162 -8.66 -27.43 9.03
C THR A 162 -8.34 -26.77 10.37
N ALA A 163 -9.36 -26.59 11.21
CA ALA A 163 -9.24 -25.99 12.54
C ALA A 163 -10.21 -26.66 13.53
N GLY A 164 -9.76 -26.93 14.74
CA GLY A 164 -10.59 -27.56 15.80
C GLY A 164 -11.20 -28.90 15.38
N GLY A 165 -10.49 -29.69 14.56
CA GLY A 165 -10.98 -30.96 14.03
C GLY A 165 -12.07 -30.85 12.94
N ARG A 166 -12.32 -29.66 12.41
CA ARG A 166 -13.29 -29.39 11.33
C ARG A 166 -12.60 -28.86 10.09
N THR A 167 -13.06 -29.24 8.91
CA THR A 167 -12.71 -28.58 7.66
C THR A 167 -13.70 -27.44 7.41
N LEU A 168 -13.20 -26.21 7.42
CA LEU A 168 -13.92 -24.99 7.14
C LEU A 168 -13.64 -24.56 5.71
N ARG A 169 -14.60 -23.92 5.07
CA ARG A 169 -14.49 -23.39 3.71
C ARG A 169 -14.58 -21.87 3.78
N VAL A 170 -13.46 -21.20 3.55
CA VAL A 170 -13.38 -19.74 3.53
C VAL A 170 -13.52 -19.27 2.09
N GLY A 171 -14.57 -18.53 1.78
CA GLY A 171 -14.76 -17.86 0.49
C GLY A 171 -13.93 -16.60 0.43
N LEU A 172 -13.13 -16.44 -0.63
CA LEU A 172 -12.39 -15.20 -0.91
C LEU A 172 -12.98 -14.51 -2.12
N ILE A 173 -13.15 -13.20 -2.02
CA ILE A 173 -13.46 -12.29 -3.13
C ILE A 173 -12.43 -11.16 -3.14
N GLY A 174 -12.16 -10.57 -4.31
CA GLY A 174 -11.19 -9.48 -4.47
C GLY A 174 -11.86 -8.27 -5.14
N ILE A 175 -11.82 -7.10 -4.52
CA ILE A 175 -12.46 -5.89 -5.05
C ILE A 175 -11.45 -4.75 -5.10
N VAL A 176 -11.22 -4.20 -6.29
CA VAL A 176 -10.30 -3.09 -6.52
C VAL A 176 -11.04 -1.83 -6.95
N ILE A 177 -10.53 -0.68 -6.57
CA ILE A 177 -11.00 0.64 -7.01
C ILE A 177 -10.74 0.84 -8.52
N ASP A 178 -11.62 1.50 -9.24
CA ASP A 178 -11.53 1.75 -10.69
C ASP A 178 -10.80 3.06 -11.04
N SER A 179 -9.77 3.44 -10.29
CA SER A 179 -9.10 4.74 -10.41
C SER A 179 -8.03 4.80 -11.51
N ASN A 180 -7.28 3.70 -11.75
CA ASN A 180 -6.21 3.66 -12.75
C ASN A 180 -6.68 3.03 -14.07
N LYS A 181 -7.32 3.84 -14.92
CA LYS A 181 -7.94 3.37 -16.16
C LYS A 181 -6.92 3.21 -17.28
N LYS A 182 -6.52 1.98 -17.54
CA LYS A 182 -5.69 1.60 -18.72
C LYS A 182 -6.56 1.02 -19.83
N ALA A 183 -6.17 1.22 -21.09
CA ALA A 183 -6.90 0.68 -22.23
C ALA A 183 -7.04 -0.86 -22.22
N TRP A 184 -6.12 -1.55 -21.55
CA TRP A 184 -6.08 -2.99 -21.42
C TRP A 184 -6.76 -3.55 -20.16
N VAL A 185 -7.41 -2.69 -19.33
CA VAL A 185 -8.14 -3.09 -18.12
C VAL A 185 -9.59 -2.65 -18.20
N LYS A 186 -10.50 -3.55 -17.89
CA LYS A 186 -11.92 -3.27 -17.68
C LYS A 186 -12.29 -3.46 -16.21
N TYR A 187 -13.06 -2.51 -15.68
CA TYR A 187 -13.61 -2.60 -14.34
C TYR A 187 -15.11 -2.79 -14.37
N LEU A 188 -15.62 -3.62 -13.47
CA LEU A 188 -17.03 -3.66 -13.11
C LEU A 188 -17.25 -2.81 -11.85
N PRO A 189 -18.44 -2.21 -11.67
CA PRO A 189 -18.76 -1.49 -10.45
C PRO A 189 -18.51 -2.38 -9.22
N PRO A 190 -17.75 -1.91 -8.21
CA PRO A 190 -17.30 -2.72 -7.09
C PRO A 190 -18.43 -3.44 -6.33
N ILE A 191 -19.51 -2.72 -6.03
CA ILE A 191 -20.65 -3.27 -5.28
C ILE A 191 -21.41 -4.33 -6.07
N ASP A 192 -21.64 -4.10 -7.36
CA ASP A 192 -22.38 -5.04 -8.23
C ASP A 192 -21.56 -6.33 -8.43
N ALA A 193 -20.26 -6.20 -8.66
CA ALA A 193 -19.37 -7.34 -8.77
C ALA A 193 -19.33 -8.14 -7.46
N ALA A 194 -19.23 -7.48 -6.29
CA ALA A 194 -19.26 -8.14 -4.99
C ALA A 194 -20.57 -8.90 -4.75
N LYS A 195 -21.73 -8.29 -5.03
CA LYS A 195 -23.04 -8.96 -4.93
C LYS A 195 -23.10 -10.22 -5.77
N ALA A 196 -22.63 -10.15 -7.02
CA ALA A 196 -22.65 -11.28 -7.95
C ALA A 196 -21.81 -12.45 -7.42
N VAL A 197 -20.56 -12.20 -7.00
CA VAL A 197 -19.65 -13.27 -6.54
C VAL A 197 -20.03 -13.81 -5.16
N VAL A 198 -20.60 -12.99 -4.28
CA VAL A 198 -21.14 -13.45 -3.00
C VAL A 198 -22.33 -14.38 -3.20
N ALA A 199 -23.20 -14.11 -4.16
CA ALA A 199 -24.28 -15.02 -4.52
C ALA A 199 -23.77 -16.38 -5.06
N GLU A 200 -22.66 -16.41 -5.80
CA GLU A 200 -22.01 -17.64 -6.26
C GLU A 200 -21.47 -18.49 -5.09
N LEU A 201 -21.03 -17.85 -4.01
CA LEU A 201 -20.48 -18.50 -2.81
C LEU A 201 -21.55 -18.93 -1.79
N ALA A 202 -22.78 -18.44 -1.93
CA ALA A 202 -23.87 -18.70 -0.99
C ALA A 202 -24.09 -20.21 -0.76
N GLY A 203 -24.16 -20.62 0.50
CA GLY A 203 -24.34 -22.03 0.91
C GLY A 203 -23.13 -22.94 0.67
N LYS A 204 -22.05 -22.47 0.04
CA LYS A 204 -20.86 -23.24 -0.25
C LYS A 204 -19.71 -23.03 0.74
N VAL A 205 -19.77 -21.95 1.53
CA VAL A 205 -18.69 -21.52 2.42
C VAL A 205 -19.21 -21.29 3.84
N ASP A 206 -18.29 -21.32 4.80
CA ASP A 206 -18.54 -21.09 6.23
C ASP A 206 -18.28 -19.62 6.63
N ALA A 207 -17.53 -18.88 5.82
CA ALA A 207 -17.30 -17.45 5.94
C ALA A 207 -16.92 -16.85 4.57
N ILE A 208 -17.21 -15.57 4.37
CA ILE A 208 -16.79 -14.79 3.20
C ILE A 208 -15.84 -13.69 3.67
N VAL A 209 -14.62 -13.69 3.15
CA VAL A 209 -13.59 -12.68 3.37
C VAL A 209 -13.36 -11.92 2.07
N ALA A 210 -13.54 -10.61 2.10
CA ALA A 210 -13.22 -9.72 1.00
C ALA A 210 -11.78 -9.20 1.18
N LEU A 211 -10.91 -9.45 0.20
CA LEU A 211 -9.66 -8.72 0.05
C LEU A 211 -9.96 -7.51 -0.81
N THR A 212 -9.80 -6.32 -0.26
CA THR A 212 -10.19 -5.10 -0.97
C THR A 212 -9.01 -4.15 -1.17
N HIS A 213 -9.10 -3.38 -2.25
CA HIS A 213 -8.29 -2.20 -2.43
C HIS A 213 -9.22 -1.05 -2.79
N LEU A 214 -10.00 -0.62 -1.81
CA LEU A 214 -10.98 0.47 -1.89
C LEU A 214 -10.63 1.54 -0.87
N SER A 215 -11.17 2.75 -1.06
CA SER A 215 -11.14 3.75 0.00
C SER A 215 -11.92 3.27 1.23
N LEU A 216 -11.62 3.84 2.39
CA LEU A 216 -12.34 3.51 3.63
C LEU A 216 -13.85 3.76 3.50
N ALA A 217 -14.24 4.79 2.74
CA ALA A 217 -15.64 5.05 2.39
C ALA A 217 -16.21 3.93 1.52
N GLY A 218 -15.47 3.48 0.49
CA GLY A 218 -15.88 2.37 -0.38
C GLY A 218 -16.01 1.05 0.35
N ASP A 219 -15.08 0.72 1.27
CA ASP A 219 -15.19 -0.45 2.13
C ASP A 219 -16.41 -0.37 3.08
N SER A 220 -16.71 0.83 3.57
CA SER A 220 -17.89 1.07 4.42
C SER A 220 -19.19 0.88 3.63
N GLU A 221 -19.24 1.36 2.39
CA GLU A 221 -20.34 1.13 1.46
C GLU A 221 -20.50 -0.35 1.12
N LEU A 222 -19.39 -1.04 0.83
CA LEU A 222 -19.39 -2.48 0.56
C LEU A 222 -19.96 -3.28 1.74
N ALA A 223 -19.52 -2.99 2.98
CA ALA A 223 -20.03 -3.63 4.18
C ALA A 223 -21.54 -3.42 4.39
N ALA A 224 -22.06 -2.24 4.01
CA ALA A 224 -23.48 -1.92 4.11
C ALA A 224 -24.29 -2.59 2.99
N ALA A 225 -23.79 -2.58 1.75
CA ALA A 225 -24.49 -3.05 0.56
C ALA A 225 -24.47 -4.57 0.37
N VAL A 226 -23.46 -5.26 0.97
CA VAL A 226 -23.23 -6.72 0.86
C VAL A 226 -23.06 -7.33 2.24
N PRO A 227 -24.15 -7.41 3.04
CA PRO A 227 -24.09 -7.82 4.45
C PRO A 227 -23.67 -9.30 4.66
N GLN A 228 -23.56 -10.10 3.61
CA GLN A 228 -23.08 -11.48 3.65
C GLN A 228 -21.55 -11.56 3.82
N ILE A 229 -20.81 -10.50 3.59
CA ILE A 229 -19.38 -10.44 3.85
C ILE A 229 -19.14 -10.46 5.37
N ASP A 230 -18.32 -11.39 5.84
CA ASP A 230 -18.04 -11.55 7.27
C ASP A 230 -16.82 -10.75 7.72
N LEU A 231 -15.89 -10.45 6.81
CA LEU A 231 -14.65 -9.73 7.08
C LEU A 231 -14.17 -9.03 5.81
N ILE A 232 -13.75 -7.77 5.93
CA ILE A 232 -13.05 -7.01 4.90
C ILE A 232 -11.60 -6.79 5.36
N LEU A 233 -10.66 -7.19 4.53
CA LEU A 233 -9.22 -6.98 4.68
C LEU A 233 -8.76 -6.09 3.53
N GLY A 234 -8.50 -4.81 3.82
CA GLY A 234 -8.33 -3.78 2.80
C GLY A 234 -6.93 -3.18 2.72
N GLY A 235 -6.71 -2.36 1.69
CA GLY A 235 -5.55 -1.51 1.47
C GLY A 235 -5.97 -0.08 1.09
N HIS A 236 -5.09 0.65 0.38
CA HIS A 236 -5.30 1.96 -0.25
C HIS A 236 -5.01 3.18 0.63
N GLU A 237 -5.37 3.22 1.90
CA GLU A 237 -5.16 4.40 2.76
C GLU A 237 -3.74 4.58 3.29
N HIS A 238 -2.87 3.57 3.18
CA HIS A 238 -1.52 3.54 3.75
C HIS A 238 -1.45 3.64 5.28
N GLU A 239 -2.56 3.92 5.94
CA GLU A 239 -2.72 4.00 7.39
C GLU A 239 -3.55 2.83 7.90
N ASN A 240 -3.32 2.44 9.14
CA ASN A 240 -4.06 1.33 9.74
C ASN A 240 -5.47 1.74 10.19
N TRP A 241 -6.42 0.83 10.00
CA TRP A 241 -7.80 0.99 10.42
C TRP A 241 -8.36 -0.32 10.96
N ILE A 242 -9.04 -0.25 12.11
CA ILE A 242 -9.86 -1.34 12.66
C ILE A 242 -11.21 -0.76 13.02
N LEU A 243 -12.23 -1.04 12.23
CA LEU A 243 -13.57 -0.53 12.42
C LEU A 243 -14.64 -1.56 12.02
N ARG A 244 -15.90 -1.26 12.32
CA ARG A 244 -17.05 -2.11 11.98
C ARG A 244 -18.11 -1.27 11.30
N ARG A 245 -18.73 -1.79 10.21
CA ARG A 245 -19.73 -1.09 9.41
C ARG A 245 -20.86 -2.03 8.98
N GLY A 246 -21.94 -1.42 8.47
CA GLY A 246 -23.12 -2.13 7.99
C GLY A 246 -23.98 -2.71 9.11
N ALA A 247 -25.10 -3.32 8.72
CA ALA A 247 -26.12 -3.84 9.65
C ALA A 247 -25.61 -4.99 10.55
N HIS A 248 -24.59 -5.70 10.11
CA HIS A 248 -24.01 -6.81 10.84
C HIS A 248 -22.66 -6.48 11.50
N PHE A 249 -22.28 -5.21 11.56
CA PHE A 249 -21.03 -4.77 12.15
C PHE A 249 -19.82 -5.49 11.52
N THR A 250 -19.82 -5.63 10.19
CA THR A 250 -18.74 -6.27 9.43
C THR A 250 -17.41 -5.59 9.74
N PRO A 251 -16.39 -6.32 10.22
CA PRO A 251 -15.07 -5.76 10.45
C PRO A 251 -14.41 -5.33 9.15
N ILE A 252 -13.81 -4.15 9.15
CA ILE A 252 -12.94 -3.62 8.10
C ILE A 252 -11.58 -3.38 8.75
N ILE A 253 -10.54 -4.01 8.20
CA ILE A 253 -9.21 -4.02 8.80
C ILE A 253 -8.20 -3.70 7.70
N LYS A 254 -7.36 -2.69 7.93
CA LYS A 254 -6.22 -2.29 7.11
C LYS A 254 -4.98 -2.20 7.98
N ALA A 255 -3.83 -2.54 7.47
CA ALA A 255 -2.54 -2.35 8.12
C ALA A 255 -1.84 -1.09 7.61
N ASP A 256 -0.73 -0.69 8.22
CA ASP A 256 0.09 0.40 7.70
C ASP A 256 0.86 -0.04 6.45
N ALA A 257 1.02 0.85 5.49
CA ALA A 257 1.83 0.63 4.29
C ALA A 257 3.28 0.24 4.63
N ASN A 258 3.96 -0.36 3.64
CA ASN A 258 5.35 -0.81 3.77
C ASN A 258 5.58 -1.76 4.95
N VAL A 259 4.55 -2.51 5.31
CA VAL A 259 4.55 -3.47 6.43
C VAL A 259 5.08 -2.90 7.74
N ARG A 260 4.85 -1.61 8.00
CA ARG A 260 5.14 -1.00 9.31
C ARG A 260 4.34 -1.67 10.42
N SER A 261 3.15 -2.15 10.07
CA SER A 261 2.40 -3.10 10.89
C SER A 261 1.80 -4.22 10.03
N LEU A 262 1.39 -5.30 10.69
CA LEU A 262 0.55 -6.37 10.11
C LEU A 262 -0.74 -6.43 10.91
N ALA A 263 -1.85 -6.70 10.24
CA ALA A 263 -3.06 -7.09 10.93
C ALA A 263 -3.05 -8.60 11.20
N ILE A 264 -3.07 -8.96 12.48
CA ILE A 264 -3.23 -10.35 12.93
C ILE A 264 -4.67 -10.54 13.33
N VAL A 265 -5.41 -11.29 12.51
CA VAL A 265 -6.86 -11.45 12.61
C VAL A 265 -7.19 -12.88 13.01
N SER A 266 -7.96 -13.04 14.08
CA SER A 266 -8.47 -14.33 14.55
C SER A 266 -9.93 -14.47 14.14
N VAL A 267 -10.24 -15.44 13.28
CA VAL A 267 -11.59 -15.78 12.85
C VAL A 267 -12.02 -17.04 13.58
N SER A 268 -12.95 -16.91 14.51
CA SER A 268 -13.46 -18.01 15.35
C SER A 268 -14.81 -18.49 14.82
N PHE A 269 -14.89 -19.77 14.47
CA PHE A 269 -16.08 -20.39 13.91
C PHE A 269 -16.90 -21.11 15.00
N GLY A 270 -18.15 -20.73 15.14
CA GLY A 270 -19.14 -21.35 16.02
C GLY A 270 -19.81 -22.57 15.39
N ALA A 271 -21.10 -22.76 15.69
CA ALA A 271 -21.94 -23.78 15.06
C ALA A 271 -22.05 -23.54 13.55
N LYS A 272 -22.30 -24.61 12.78
CA LYS A 272 -22.50 -24.50 11.34
C LYS A 272 -23.66 -23.52 11.02
N GLY A 273 -23.44 -22.62 10.10
CA GLY A 273 -24.43 -21.61 9.68
C GLY A 273 -24.50 -20.37 10.56
N THR A 274 -23.65 -20.25 11.61
CA THR A 274 -23.51 -19.02 12.38
C THR A 274 -22.37 -18.18 11.82
N ARG A 275 -22.48 -16.86 11.87
CA ARG A 275 -21.39 -15.95 11.51
C ARG A 275 -20.17 -16.18 12.40
N PRO A 276 -18.96 -16.13 11.86
CA PRO A 276 -17.75 -16.18 12.67
C PRO A 276 -17.61 -14.92 13.53
N THR A 277 -16.94 -15.07 14.66
CA THR A 277 -16.47 -13.93 15.46
C THR A 277 -15.06 -13.55 14.98
N VAL A 278 -14.85 -12.25 14.79
CA VAL A 278 -13.58 -11.70 14.31
C VAL A 278 -12.98 -10.78 15.35
N ASP A 279 -11.75 -11.09 15.78
CA ASP A 279 -10.89 -10.27 16.60
C ASP A 279 -9.62 -9.91 15.82
N ALA A 280 -9.14 -8.67 15.96
CA ALA A 280 -7.96 -8.20 15.26
C ALA A 280 -7.07 -7.38 16.16
N ARG A 281 -5.75 -7.47 15.91
CA ARG A 281 -4.74 -6.60 16.49
C ARG A 281 -3.71 -6.24 15.43
N LEU A 282 -3.08 -5.09 15.60
CA LEU A 282 -1.91 -4.71 14.82
C LEU A 282 -0.64 -5.26 15.50
N GLN A 283 0.24 -5.79 14.66
CA GLN A 283 1.58 -6.21 15.05
C GLN A 283 2.59 -5.28 14.38
N VAL A 284 3.20 -4.40 15.16
CA VAL A 284 4.29 -3.53 14.68
C VAL A 284 5.46 -4.39 14.20
N ILE A 285 6.00 -4.05 13.04
CA ILE A 285 7.18 -4.69 12.46
C ILE A 285 8.35 -3.71 12.56
N ASP A 286 9.24 -3.97 13.49
CA ASP A 286 10.39 -3.11 13.81
C ASP A 286 11.70 -3.90 13.92
N ASP A 287 12.78 -3.22 14.29
CA ASP A 287 14.15 -3.77 14.39
C ASP A 287 14.34 -4.78 15.51
N ARG A 288 13.39 -4.91 16.46
CA ARG A 288 13.38 -5.96 17.49
C ARG A 288 13.07 -7.34 16.88
N ILE A 289 12.46 -7.38 15.69
CA ILE A 289 12.16 -8.62 14.97
C ILE A 289 13.34 -8.96 14.06
N LYS A 290 14.02 -10.08 14.35
CA LYS A 290 15.12 -10.55 13.51
C LYS A 290 14.60 -10.97 12.13
N ALA A 291 15.27 -10.51 11.08
CA ALA A 291 14.97 -10.92 9.72
C ALA A 291 15.15 -12.44 9.53
N LEU A 292 14.27 -13.08 8.76
CA LEU A 292 14.44 -14.47 8.37
C LEU A 292 15.58 -14.57 7.34
N PRO A 293 16.68 -15.31 7.63
CA PRO A 293 17.92 -15.21 6.86
C PRO A 293 17.76 -15.49 5.36
N VAL A 294 16.93 -16.46 4.97
CA VAL A 294 16.71 -16.83 3.57
C VAL A 294 16.02 -15.70 2.78
N VAL A 295 15.05 -15.01 3.40
CA VAL A 295 14.35 -13.88 2.79
C VAL A 295 15.23 -12.62 2.80
N ASP A 296 15.98 -12.41 3.87
CA ASP A 296 16.93 -11.29 3.98
C ASP A 296 18.04 -11.36 2.90
N ALA A 297 18.56 -12.55 2.65
CA ALA A 297 19.52 -12.76 1.56
C ALA A 297 18.94 -12.42 0.19
N LEU A 298 17.65 -12.72 -0.04
CA LEU A 298 16.96 -12.39 -1.29
C LEU A 298 16.71 -10.88 -1.41
N VAL A 299 16.28 -10.22 -0.33
CA VAL A 299 16.16 -8.75 -0.27
C VAL A 299 17.49 -8.09 -0.61
N LYS A 300 18.59 -8.50 0.02
CA LYS A 300 19.92 -7.98 -0.24
C LYS A 300 20.36 -8.18 -1.70
N LYS A 301 20.10 -9.35 -2.28
CA LYS A 301 20.36 -9.64 -3.70
C LYS A 301 19.65 -8.65 -4.62
N TRP A 302 18.36 -8.41 -4.41
CA TRP A 302 17.59 -7.51 -5.25
C TRP A 302 17.97 -6.05 -5.05
N THR A 303 18.28 -5.64 -3.82
CA THR A 303 18.80 -4.30 -3.52
C THR A 303 20.13 -4.07 -4.24
N ALA A 304 21.08 -5.02 -4.16
CA ALA A 304 22.34 -4.92 -4.88
C ALA A 304 22.15 -4.85 -6.40
N THR A 305 21.25 -5.68 -6.95
CA THR A 305 20.92 -5.69 -8.39
C THR A 305 20.38 -4.32 -8.85
N ALA A 306 19.47 -3.72 -8.09
CA ALA A 306 18.91 -2.41 -8.42
C ALA A 306 19.98 -1.30 -8.25
N PHE A 307 20.79 -1.36 -7.22
CA PHE A 307 21.87 -0.38 -6.98
C PHE A 307 22.92 -0.41 -8.09
N ASP A 308 23.27 -1.60 -8.60
CA ASP A 308 24.15 -1.72 -9.76
C ASP A 308 23.55 -1.09 -11.03
N ALA A 309 22.23 -1.19 -11.20
CA ALA A 309 21.53 -0.52 -12.29
C ALA A 309 21.54 1.00 -12.11
N PHE A 310 21.23 1.52 -10.92
CA PHE A 310 21.29 2.95 -10.65
C PHE A 310 22.70 3.53 -10.81
N ARG A 311 23.77 2.75 -10.51
CA ARG A 311 25.16 3.17 -10.79
C ARG A 311 25.42 3.33 -12.28
N LYS A 312 24.87 2.47 -13.12
CA LYS A 312 24.95 2.62 -14.58
C LYS A 312 24.23 3.86 -15.09
N ASP A 313 23.16 4.28 -14.40
CA ASP A 313 22.45 5.53 -14.66
C ASP A 313 23.12 6.75 -14.02
N GLY A 314 24.33 6.56 -13.46
CA GLY A 314 25.18 7.62 -12.91
C GLY A 314 24.86 8.00 -11.47
N PHE A 315 23.98 7.29 -10.74
CA PHE A 315 23.77 7.48 -9.31
C PHE A 315 24.76 6.67 -8.48
N THR A 316 24.98 7.10 -7.25
CA THR A 316 25.71 6.34 -6.23
C THR A 316 24.78 6.13 -5.03
N PRO A 317 23.92 5.09 -5.08
CA PRO A 317 22.80 4.96 -4.13
C PRO A 317 23.18 5.08 -2.66
N GLU A 318 24.35 4.59 -2.27
CA GLU A 318 24.83 4.63 -0.89
C GLU A 318 25.52 5.96 -0.51
N ALA A 319 25.80 6.83 -1.49
CA ALA A 319 26.49 8.09 -1.21
C ALA A 319 25.58 9.02 -0.39
N SER A 320 26.17 9.60 0.67
CA SER A 320 25.49 10.64 1.44
C SER A 320 25.35 11.90 0.61
N VAL A 321 24.15 12.45 0.59
CA VAL A 321 23.81 13.74 -0.05
C VAL A 321 24.02 14.88 0.94
N VAL A 322 23.36 14.78 2.09
CA VAL A 322 23.43 15.72 3.23
C VAL A 322 23.08 14.99 4.52
N SER A 323 23.28 15.65 5.65
CA SER A 323 22.71 15.21 6.94
C SER A 323 21.59 16.16 7.33
N LEU A 324 20.35 15.65 7.38
CA LEU A 324 19.20 16.41 7.79
C LEU A 324 19.27 16.79 9.28
N VAL A 325 18.81 17.98 9.62
CA VAL A 325 18.69 18.45 11.01
C VAL A 325 17.24 18.45 11.48
N GLU A 326 16.31 18.36 10.56
CA GLU A 326 14.87 18.34 10.79
C GLU A 326 14.22 17.34 9.85
N PRO A 327 13.05 16.78 10.19
CA PRO A 327 12.38 15.79 9.36
C PRO A 327 11.79 16.41 8.10
N LEU A 328 11.89 15.70 6.96
CA LEU A 328 11.17 16.04 5.73
C LEU A 328 10.01 15.07 5.55
N ASP A 329 8.78 15.58 5.63
CA ASP A 329 7.56 14.78 5.56
C ASP A 329 7.14 14.54 4.10
N GLY A 330 7.31 13.30 3.65
CA GLY A 330 6.91 12.82 2.32
C GLY A 330 5.66 11.94 2.33
N ARG A 331 4.93 11.88 3.45
CA ARG A 331 3.71 11.07 3.55
C ARG A 331 2.62 11.62 2.63
N GLU A 332 1.87 10.71 2.05
CA GLU A 332 0.79 11.03 1.11
C GLU A 332 -0.23 12.00 1.72
N ALA A 333 -0.61 11.79 2.97
CA ALA A 333 -1.50 12.67 3.73
C ALA A 333 -0.97 14.12 3.86
N THR A 334 0.34 14.33 3.76
CA THR A 334 0.95 15.67 3.75
C THR A 334 1.09 16.22 2.33
N VAL A 335 1.76 15.48 1.43
CA VAL A 335 2.14 16.01 0.11
C VAL A 335 0.97 16.21 -0.85
N ARG A 336 -0.18 15.60 -0.57
CA ARG A 336 -1.42 15.81 -1.35
C ARG A 336 -2.37 16.86 -0.77
N ASN A 337 -2.06 17.42 0.41
CA ASN A 337 -3.03 18.24 1.14
C ASN A 337 -2.52 19.60 1.59
N ARG A 338 -1.22 19.76 1.75
CA ARG A 338 -0.61 20.99 2.26
C ARG A 338 0.83 21.13 1.82
N GLU A 339 1.31 22.34 1.86
CA GLU A 339 2.73 22.64 1.67
C GLU A 339 3.57 22.00 2.79
N GLY A 340 4.78 21.57 2.44
CA GLY A 340 5.76 21.00 3.35
C GLY A 340 7.17 21.24 2.86
N MET A 341 8.15 21.20 3.76
CA MET A 341 9.55 21.47 3.43
C MET A 341 10.08 20.58 2.31
N LEU A 342 9.68 19.30 2.25
CA LEU A 342 10.11 18.39 1.19
C LEU A 342 9.64 18.88 -0.18
N THR A 343 8.36 19.18 -0.31
CA THR A 343 7.76 19.56 -1.59
C THR A 343 8.15 20.96 -2.01
N GLU A 344 8.34 21.88 -1.06
CA GLU A 344 8.91 23.21 -1.30
C GLU A 344 10.36 23.12 -1.80
N ALA A 345 11.19 22.25 -1.18
CA ALA A 345 12.55 22.03 -1.63
C ALA A 345 12.60 21.48 -3.06
N ILE A 346 11.70 20.55 -3.43
CA ILE A 346 11.62 20.07 -4.82
C ILE A 346 11.19 21.18 -5.77
N ALA A 347 10.18 21.97 -5.43
CA ALA A 347 9.75 23.09 -6.27
C ALA A 347 10.84 24.17 -6.41
N ASN A 348 11.59 24.45 -5.34
CA ASN A 348 12.76 25.33 -5.39
C ASN A 348 13.88 24.77 -6.25
N ALA A 349 14.12 23.44 -6.25
CA ALA A 349 15.07 22.78 -7.12
C ALA A 349 14.71 23.02 -8.59
N LEU A 350 13.43 22.84 -8.96
CA LEU A 350 12.95 23.09 -10.33
C LEU A 350 13.15 24.56 -10.73
N ARG A 351 12.78 25.51 -9.87
CA ARG A 351 12.99 26.94 -10.12
C ARG A 351 14.45 27.26 -10.35
N THR A 352 15.32 26.74 -9.50
CA THR A 352 16.76 27.06 -9.55
C THR A 352 17.42 26.46 -10.78
N GLU A 353 17.10 25.19 -11.09
CA GLU A 353 17.61 24.51 -12.27
C GLU A 353 17.21 25.22 -13.57
N ALA A 354 15.94 25.62 -13.67
CA ALA A 354 15.40 26.32 -14.84
C ALA A 354 15.79 27.80 -14.86
N LYS A 355 16.37 28.36 -13.79
CA LYS A 355 16.57 29.82 -13.61
C LYS A 355 15.28 30.58 -13.87
N ALA A 356 14.18 30.07 -13.28
CA ALA A 356 12.83 30.52 -13.55
C ALA A 356 12.31 31.49 -12.47
N ASP A 357 11.21 32.17 -12.79
CA ASP A 357 10.49 33.01 -11.83
C ASP A 357 9.80 32.17 -10.76
N ILE A 358 9.32 30.98 -11.13
CA ILE A 358 8.61 30.05 -10.27
C ILE A 358 8.94 28.61 -10.62
N GLY A 359 8.98 27.74 -9.60
CA GLY A 359 8.98 26.27 -9.77
C GLY A 359 7.63 25.69 -9.37
N ILE A 360 7.13 24.72 -10.12
CA ILE A 360 5.84 24.05 -9.85
C ILE A 360 6.05 22.54 -9.87
N PHE A 361 5.52 21.86 -8.83
CA PHE A 361 5.66 20.43 -8.65
C PHE A 361 4.35 19.82 -8.14
N ASN A 362 4.00 18.59 -8.51
CA ASN A 362 2.80 17.89 -8.05
C ASN A 362 3.09 16.90 -6.91
N GLY A 363 2.24 16.88 -5.91
CA GLY A 363 2.39 16.02 -4.73
C GLY A 363 2.40 14.52 -5.07
N GLY A 364 1.67 14.11 -6.10
CA GLY A 364 1.61 12.72 -6.55
C GLY A 364 2.91 12.13 -7.11
N SER A 365 3.90 12.96 -7.43
CA SER A 365 5.24 12.50 -7.85
C SER A 365 6.15 12.13 -6.67
N VAL A 366 5.81 12.55 -5.43
CA VAL A 366 6.47 12.07 -4.20
C VAL A 366 5.88 10.71 -3.84
N ARG A 367 6.74 9.68 -3.74
CA ARG A 367 6.29 8.29 -3.57
C ARG A 367 6.90 7.57 -2.38
N ILE A 368 7.68 8.26 -1.57
CA ILE A 368 8.33 7.65 -0.40
C ILE A 368 7.31 7.22 0.66
N ASP A 369 6.19 7.93 0.79
CA ASP A 369 5.16 7.78 1.82
C ASP A 369 5.74 7.53 3.22
N ASP A 370 6.73 8.33 3.57
CA ASP A 370 7.54 8.20 4.76
C ASP A 370 8.03 9.56 5.22
N VAL A 371 8.54 9.65 6.45
CA VAL A 371 9.23 10.81 6.97
C VAL A 371 10.74 10.54 6.91
N LEU A 372 11.46 11.33 6.12
CA LEU A 372 12.91 11.35 6.17
C LEU A 372 13.35 11.98 7.49
N THR A 373 13.87 11.16 8.38
CA THR A 373 14.24 11.60 9.73
C THR A 373 15.60 12.30 9.76
N PRO A 374 15.89 13.14 10.79
CA PRO A 374 17.21 13.71 10.98
C PRO A 374 18.31 12.67 10.92
N GLY A 375 19.41 12.99 10.26
CA GLY A 375 20.54 12.10 10.00
C GLY A 375 20.95 12.06 8.53
N PRO A 376 21.87 11.16 8.14
CA PRO A 376 22.37 11.06 6.79
C PRO A 376 21.27 10.68 5.81
N LEU A 377 21.19 11.42 4.69
CA LEU A 377 20.31 11.18 3.57
C LEU A 377 21.15 10.74 2.38
N THR A 378 20.79 9.64 1.75
CA THR A 378 21.54 9.04 0.64
C THR A 378 20.93 9.37 -0.73
N GLU A 379 21.67 9.14 -1.82
CA GLU A 379 21.09 9.24 -3.17
C GLU A 379 19.95 8.23 -3.39
N TYR A 380 19.98 7.08 -2.70
CA TYR A 380 18.87 6.12 -2.76
C TYR A 380 17.60 6.69 -2.10
N ASP A 381 17.71 7.43 -1.01
CA ASP A 381 16.55 8.11 -0.42
C ASP A 381 15.93 9.13 -1.38
N ILE A 382 16.76 9.84 -2.16
CA ILE A 382 16.27 10.73 -3.23
C ILE A 382 15.53 9.95 -4.32
N ILE A 383 16.05 8.77 -4.70
CA ILE A 383 15.36 7.87 -5.65
C ILE A 383 14.03 7.37 -5.05
N ARG A 384 13.97 7.08 -3.75
CA ARG A 384 12.70 6.71 -3.07
C ARG A 384 11.69 7.85 -3.05
N VAL A 385 12.15 9.08 -2.87
CA VAL A 385 11.27 10.28 -2.95
C VAL A 385 10.69 10.44 -4.34
N LEU A 386 11.52 10.33 -5.39
CA LEU A 386 11.19 10.58 -6.79
C LEU A 386 11.52 9.35 -7.65
N PRO A 387 10.84 8.21 -7.47
CA PRO A 387 11.25 6.96 -8.14
C PRO A 387 11.10 7.00 -9.65
N PHE A 388 10.12 7.73 -10.15
CA PHE A 388 9.90 7.87 -11.60
C PHE A 388 10.96 8.73 -12.28
N GLY A 389 11.70 9.57 -11.52
CA GLY A 389 12.65 10.52 -12.08
C GLY A 389 11.97 11.54 -12.99
N GLY A 390 12.44 11.64 -14.22
CA GLY A 390 11.95 12.61 -15.20
C GLY A 390 12.89 13.79 -15.34
N LYS A 391 12.53 14.73 -16.21
CA LYS A 391 13.32 15.92 -16.55
C LYS A 391 12.75 17.17 -15.95
N VAL A 392 13.60 18.08 -15.55
CA VAL A 392 13.21 19.46 -15.35
C VAL A 392 12.99 20.09 -16.71
N LEU A 393 11.84 20.73 -16.90
CA LEU A 393 11.57 21.56 -18.05
C LEU A 393 11.61 23.04 -17.63
N LYS A 394 12.25 23.87 -18.46
CA LYS A 394 12.05 25.29 -18.45
C LYS A 394 11.02 25.64 -19.51
N ALA A 395 10.01 26.40 -19.15
CA ALA A 395 8.99 26.86 -20.09
C ALA A 395 8.61 28.31 -19.78
N SER A 396 7.99 29.01 -20.74
CA SER A 396 7.37 30.31 -20.52
C SER A 396 5.85 30.14 -20.53
N PHE A 397 5.16 30.58 -19.48
CA PHE A 397 3.69 30.52 -19.38
C PHE A 397 3.11 31.93 -19.47
N ASP A 398 2.02 32.10 -20.23
CA ASP A 398 1.20 33.30 -20.13
C ASP A 398 0.66 33.41 -18.71
N GLY A 399 0.64 34.65 -18.14
CA GLY A 399 0.25 34.84 -16.75
C GLY A 399 -1.17 34.38 -16.42
N ALA A 400 -2.09 34.50 -17.40
CA ALA A 400 -3.44 33.95 -17.25
C ALA A 400 -3.44 32.42 -17.11
N LEU A 401 -2.60 31.68 -17.88
CA LEU A 401 -2.45 30.24 -17.76
C LEU A 401 -1.78 29.88 -16.43
N LEU A 402 -0.72 30.60 -16.04
CA LEU A 402 -0.02 30.33 -14.79
C LEU A 402 -0.95 30.44 -13.58
N ALA A 403 -1.73 31.53 -13.48
CA ALA A 403 -2.72 31.70 -12.41
C ALA A 403 -3.75 30.57 -12.38
N LYS A 404 -4.27 30.17 -13.56
CA LYS A 404 -5.21 29.06 -13.70
C LYS A 404 -4.61 27.72 -13.23
N VAL A 405 -3.36 27.42 -13.57
CA VAL A 405 -2.66 26.18 -13.16
C VAL A 405 -2.48 26.15 -11.64
N LEU A 406 -2.06 27.26 -11.04
CA LEU A 406 -1.88 27.35 -9.59
C LEU A 406 -3.20 27.22 -8.83
N ASP A 407 -4.29 27.87 -9.31
CA ASP A 407 -5.62 27.72 -8.71
C ASP A 407 -6.14 26.29 -8.82
N GLN A 408 -5.97 25.64 -9.98
CA GLN A 408 -6.36 24.24 -10.17
C GLN A 408 -5.55 23.31 -9.26
N GLY A 409 -4.25 23.61 -9.09
CA GLY A 409 -3.39 22.85 -8.19
C GLY A 409 -3.87 22.85 -6.75
N LEU A 410 -4.30 24.00 -6.23
CA LEU A 410 -4.94 24.09 -4.91
C LEU A 410 -6.28 23.34 -4.88
N GLY A 411 -7.08 23.47 -5.94
CA GLY A 411 -8.37 22.76 -6.06
C GLY A 411 -8.25 21.24 -6.15
N ASN A 412 -7.06 20.71 -6.42
CA ASN A 412 -6.76 19.28 -6.46
C ASN A 412 -6.37 18.70 -5.08
N GLN A 413 -6.58 19.44 -3.98
CA GLN A 413 -6.31 18.95 -2.63
C GLN A 413 -6.91 17.55 -2.40
N GLY A 414 -6.16 16.66 -1.76
CA GLY A 414 -6.52 15.27 -1.54
C GLY A 414 -6.15 14.33 -2.70
N THR A 415 -5.62 14.86 -3.80
CA THR A 415 -5.20 14.06 -4.96
C THR A 415 -3.72 14.24 -5.29
N GLY A 416 -3.16 13.39 -6.16
CA GLY A 416 -1.80 13.54 -6.66
C GLY A 416 -1.56 14.85 -7.42
N GLY A 417 -2.62 15.47 -7.95
CA GLY A 417 -2.59 16.74 -8.67
C GLY A 417 -2.53 17.99 -7.79
N TYR A 418 -2.48 17.86 -6.45
CA TYR A 418 -2.20 19.00 -5.58
C TYR A 418 -0.82 19.54 -5.90
N LEU A 419 -0.77 20.85 -6.28
CA LEU A 419 0.47 21.48 -6.74
C LEU A 419 1.14 22.24 -5.61
N HIS A 420 2.45 22.11 -5.56
CA HIS A 420 3.36 22.87 -4.73
C HIS A 420 4.10 23.90 -5.58
N SER A 421 4.35 25.06 -5.02
CA SER A 421 5.12 26.12 -5.67
C SER A 421 6.40 26.43 -4.91
N SER A 422 7.37 26.97 -5.62
CA SER A 422 8.62 27.44 -5.01
C SER A 422 8.38 28.63 -4.10
N THR A 423 9.28 28.86 -3.15
CA THR A 423 9.29 30.02 -2.26
C THR A 423 9.05 31.31 -3.02
N GLY A 424 8.16 32.16 -2.49
CA GLY A 424 7.82 33.46 -3.06
C GLY A 424 6.57 33.48 -3.93
N ALA A 425 5.96 32.33 -4.22
CA ALA A 425 4.63 32.26 -4.79
C ALA A 425 3.58 32.25 -3.67
N ILE A 426 2.70 33.23 -3.63
CA ILE A 426 1.74 33.40 -2.53
C ILE A 426 0.33 33.65 -3.10
N ARG A 427 -0.65 32.87 -2.60
CA ARG A 427 -2.08 33.09 -2.89
C ARG A 427 -2.67 34.09 -1.90
N THR A 428 -3.27 35.16 -2.42
CA THR A 428 -4.00 36.16 -1.64
C THR A 428 -5.45 36.26 -2.09
N SER A 429 -6.27 37.06 -1.42
CA SER A 429 -7.64 37.33 -1.86
C SER A 429 -7.70 38.08 -3.22
N ALA A 430 -6.63 38.74 -3.61
CA ALA A 430 -6.51 39.45 -4.90
C ALA A 430 -5.95 38.55 -6.03
N GLY A 431 -5.59 37.32 -5.77
CA GLY A 431 -4.96 36.41 -6.71
C GLY A 431 -3.56 35.98 -6.29
N TRP A 432 -2.80 35.44 -7.22
CA TRP A 432 -1.43 34.99 -6.98
C TRP A 432 -0.42 36.10 -7.14
N SER A 433 0.63 36.06 -6.35
CA SER A 433 1.82 36.90 -6.50
C SER A 433 3.09 36.05 -6.57
N ILE A 434 4.10 36.51 -7.28
CA ILE A 434 5.44 35.92 -7.36
C ILE A 434 6.43 37.00 -6.93
N SER A 435 7.28 36.68 -5.95
CA SER A 435 8.28 37.59 -5.39
C SER A 435 7.70 38.94 -4.97
N GLY A 436 6.48 38.94 -4.42
CA GLY A 436 5.76 40.13 -3.92
C GLY A 436 5.00 40.92 -5.00
N ALA A 437 5.10 40.56 -6.28
CA ALA A 437 4.34 41.19 -7.36
C ALA A 437 3.15 40.34 -7.80
N PRO A 438 1.93 40.91 -7.94
CA PRO A 438 0.79 40.18 -8.50
C PRO A 438 1.09 39.60 -9.89
N ILE A 439 0.56 38.42 -10.20
CA ILE A 439 0.64 37.90 -11.56
C ILE A 439 -0.17 38.76 -12.51
N ASP A 440 0.51 39.30 -13.52
CA ASP A 440 -0.10 40.04 -14.62
C ASP A 440 -0.54 39.06 -15.72
N PRO A 441 -1.83 38.91 -16.01
CA PRO A 441 -2.32 37.95 -17.02
C PRO A 441 -1.73 38.20 -18.42
N ALA A 442 -1.28 39.39 -18.74
CA ALA A 442 -0.74 39.74 -20.05
C ALA A 442 0.77 39.54 -20.18
N LYS A 443 1.45 39.25 -19.08
CA LYS A 443 2.89 38.97 -19.06
C LYS A 443 3.17 37.47 -19.19
N ARG A 444 4.38 37.14 -19.63
CA ARG A 444 4.93 35.77 -19.56
C ARG A 444 5.83 35.64 -18.35
N TYR A 445 5.78 34.44 -17.77
CA TYR A 445 6.59 34.05 -16.64
C TYR A 445 7.37 32.77 -17.00
N THR A 446 8.65 32.74 -16.64
CA THR A 446 9.44 31.51 -16.76
C THR A 446 9.10 30.55 -15.63
N VAL A 447 8.88 29.28 -15.98
CA VAL A 447 8.44 28.23 -15.07
C VAL A 447 9.39 27.06 -15.12
N GLY A 448 9.88 26.62 -13.96
CA GLY A 448 10.56 25.32 -13.81
C GLY A 448 9.50 24.27 -13.43
N ILE A 449 9.34 23.23 -14.24
CA ILE A 449 8.27 22.25 -14.09
C ILE A 449 8.78 20.83 -14.44
N SER A 450 8.13 19.77 -13.92
CA SER A 450 8.45 18.42 -14.35
C SER A 450 7.91 18.13 -15.75
N ASP A 451 8.59 17.27 -16.51
CA ASP A 451 8.16 16.84 -17.84
C ASP A 451 6.78 16.15 -17.79
N PHE A 452 6.48 15.42 -16.71
CA PHE A 452 5.19 14.78 -16.47
C PHE A 452 4.03 15.78 -16.48
N LEU A 453 4.17 16.94 -15.82
CA LEU A 453 3.09 17.93 -15.74
C LEU A 453 2.71 18.51 -17.10
N LEU A 454 3.65 18.54 -18.07
CA LEU A 454 3.37 19.01 -19.44
C LEU A 454 2.89 17.90 -20.38
N THR A 455 2.48 16.74 -19.85
CA THR A 455 1.83 15.68 -20.64
C THR A 455 0.32 15.79 -20.68
N GLY A 456 -0.29 16.59 -19.77
CA GLY A 456 -1.74 16.61 -19.55
C GLY A 456 -2.26 15.38 -18.80
N GLY A 457 -1.37 14.53 -18.26
CA GLY A 457 -1.76 13.30 -17.55
C GLY A 457 -2.16 13.50 -16.09
N GLU A 458 -1.97 14.71 -15.54
CA GLU A 458 -2.29 14.98 -14.15
C GLU A 458 -3.77 15.31 -13.93
N THR A 459 -4.29 14.97 -12.74
CA THR A 459 -5.69 15.20 -12.34
C THR A 459 -6.12 16.65 -12.59
N ASN A 460 -7.22 16.82 -13.31
CA ASN A 460 -7.83 18.11 -13.69
C ASN A 460 -6.89 19.09 -14.45
N LEU A 461 -5.72 18.61 -14.89
CA LEU A 461 -4.73 19.39 -15.64
C LEU A 461 -4.56 18.89 -17.09
N GLY A 462 -5.55 18.22 -17.65
CA GLY A 462 -5.52 17.69 -19.03
C GLY A 462 -5.23 18.73 -20.11
N TYR A 463 -5.45 20.01 -19.82
CA TYR A 463 -5.11 21.12 -20.70
C TYR A 463 -3.63 21.54 -20.63
N LEU A 464 -2.88 21.13 -19.58
CA LEU A 464 -1.49 21.50 -19.36
C LEU A 464 -0.57 20.57 -20.17
N THR A 465 -0.38 20.92 -21.42
CA THR A 465 0.46 20.18 -22.36
C THR A 465 1.47 21.09 -23.05
N ARG A 466 2.51 20.50 -23.63
CA ARG A 466 3.49 21.25 -24.45
C ARG A 466 2.83 22.01 -25.64
N ASN A 467 1.66 21.58 -26.08
CA ASN A 467 0.93 22.19 -27.19
C ASN A 467 -0.14 23.21 -26.74
N ASN A 468 -0.26 23.50 -25.45
CA ASN A 468 -1.18 24.52 -24.98
C ASN A 468 -0.72 25.90 -25.49
N PRO A 469 -1.65 26.74 -26.06
CA PRO A 469 -1.26 28.05 -26.64
C PRO A 469 -0.61 29.00 -25.66
N GLY A 470 -0.82 28.85 -24.37
CA GLY A 470 -0.18 29.67 -23.32
C GLY A 470 1.13 29.09 -22.78
N VAL A 471 1.65 28.00 -23.39
CA VAL A 471 2.95 27.39 -23.06
C VAL A 471 3.92 27.66 -24.20
N HIS A 472 5.09 28.24 -23.91
CA HIS A 472 6.09 28.64 -24.90
C HIS A 472 7.49 28.22 -24.46
N ASP A 473 8.43 28.21 -25.41
CA ASP A 473 9.88 28.09 -25.19
C ASP A 473 10.28 26.93 -24.28
N VAL A 474 9.71 25.73 -24.53
CA VAL A 474 9.96 24.55 -23.69
C VAL A 474 11.36 24.00 -23.98
N GLU A 475 12.22 24.03 -22.97
CA GLU A 475 13.58 23.48 -22.95
C GLU A 475 13.67 22.34 -21.94
N GLU A 476 14.29 21.23 -22.34
CA GLU A 476 14.52 20.09 -21.45
C GLU A 476 15.90 20.22 -20.79
N LEU A 477 15.92 20.10 -19.46
CA LEU A 477 17.12 20.16 -18.63
C LEU A 477 17.46 18.78 -18.06
N ARG A 478 18.23 18.73 -16.99
CA ARG A 478 18.69 17.45 -16.42
C ARG A 478 17.61 16.75 -15.57
N ASP A 479 17.96 15.59 -15.04
CA ASP A 479 17.10 14.79 -14.16
C ASP A 479 16.69 15.57 -12.90
N ILE A 480 15.40 15.52 -12.55
CA ILE A 480 14.82 16.22 -11.40
C ILE A 480 15.49 15.81 -10.07
N ARG A 481 15.90 14.55 -9.92
CA ARG A 481 16.59 14.06 -8.71
C ARG A 481 17.95 14.74 -8.53
N ARG A 482 18.65 15.03 -9.61
CA ARG A 482 19.93 15.78 -9.58
C ARG A 482 19.72 17.23 -9.14
N ALA A 483 18.69 17.87 -9.67
CA ALA A 483 18.32 19.23 -9.25
C ALA A 483 17.95 19.25 -7.77
N PHE A 484 17.20 18.25 -7.30
CA PHE A 484 16.81 18.13 -5.91
C PHE A 484 18.00 17.87 -4.97
N ILE A 485 18.95 17.01 -5.36
CA ILE A 485 20.20 16.81 -4.62
C ILE A 485 20.97 18.13 -4.44
N ASP A 486 21.06 18.94 -5.49
CA ASP A 486 21.77 20.22 -5.42
C ASP A 486 21.03 21.24 -4.54
N GLU A 487 19.69 21.23 -4.53
CA GLU A 487 18.89 22.07 -3.64
C GLU A 487 19.11 21.68 -2.18
N LEU A 488 19.08 20.39 -1.85
CA LEU A 488 19.36 19.92 -0.49
C LEU A 488 20.75 20.35 -0.02
N LYS A 489 21.75 20.26 -0.88
CA LYS A 489 23.10 20.75 -0.55
C LYS A 489 23.15 22.26 -0.32
N ARG A 490 22.26 23.04 -0.96
CA ARG A 490 22.12 24.49 -0.68
C ARG A 490 21.42 24.75 0.65
N MET A 491 20.39 23.94 0.99
CA MET A 491 19.66 24.05 2.25
C MET A 491 20.52 23.65 3.47
N TYR A 492 21.40 22.67 3.28
CA TYR A 492 22.22 22.12 4.36
C TYR A 492 23.74 22.20 4.03
N PRO A 493 24.30 23.40 3.91
CA PRO A 493 25.70 23.55 3.49
C PRO A 493 26.67 22.95 4.50
N GLY A 494 27.62 22.15 4.00
CA GLY A 494 28.70 21.57 4.82
C GLY A 494 28.25 20.42 5.76
N ARG A 495 27.12 19.80 5.50
CA ARG A 495 26.55 18.71 6.30
C ARG A 495 26.38 17.42 5.51
#